data_d6dc9bcc48a6799aafb792f37bfc435c
#
_entry.id   d6dc9bcc48a6799aafb792f37bfc435c
#
_cell.length_a   1.000
_cell.length_b   1.000
_cell.length_c   1.000
_cell.angle_alpha   90.00
_cell.angle_beta   90.00
_cell.angle_gamma   90.00
#
_symmetry.space_group_name_H-M   'P 1'
#
loop_
_entity.id
_entity.type
_entity.pdbx_description
1 polymer ?
#
loop_
_entity_poly.entity_id
_entity_poly.type
_entity_poly.pdbx_seq_one_letter_code
_entity_poly.pdbx_strand_id
1 'polypeptide(L)'
;MRHLVVLGLLVLCAPLTGCGKLDEGEVREFVDHADEAARKRFAPDICALRGKDFKLHQRFQGADERMAPAELDLSRQMFCVEAGKFGRVRQYQLERKSLEVDLAPDRKSARITAEYVETLPYYEPDTQPRTPDDFREFQILEVRDESVIGIEDGDIVFQSTDADIRQVLVPKSSLQIPYT
;
A
#
# COMPACT_ATOMS: atom_id res chain seq x y z
N MET A 1 38.20 34.32 45.36
CA MET A 1 36.85 34.04 45.07
C MET A 1 36.59 34.39 43.61
N ARG A 2 36.60 33.42 42.71
CA ARG A 2 36.33 33.58 41.25
C ARG A 2 35.08 32.82 40.92
N HIS A 3 34.00 33.54 40.66
CA HIS A 3 32.74 32.97 40.20
C HIS A 3 32.84 32.70 38.70
N LEU A 4 32.88 31.43 38.32
CA LEU A 4 32.71 30.96 36.94
C LEU A 4 31.20 30.94 36.64
N VAL A 5 30.75 31.86 35.79
CA VAL A 5 29.40 31.84 35.23
C VAL A 5 29.46 30.93 34.01
N VAL A 6 28.91 29.72 34.15
CA VAL A 6 28.67 28.80 33.01
C VAL A 6 27.38 29.22 32.31
N LEU A 7 27.53 29.88 31.17
CA LEU A 7 26.43 30.22 30.29
C LEU A 7 26.01 28.92 29.55
N GLY A 8 24.95 28.28 30.04
CA GLY A 8 24.34 27.15 29.36
C GLY A 8 23.67 27.61 28.07
N LEU A 9 24.24 27.22 26.94
CA LEU A 9 23.62 27.36 25.62
C LEU A 9 22.44 26.35 25.51
N LEU A 10 21.23 26.82 25.78
CA LEU A 10 20.01 26.09 25.48
C LEU A 10 19.82 26.09 23.94
N VAL A 11 20.30 25.06 23.30
CA VAL A 11 19.92 24.76 21.92
C VAL A 11 18.44 24.36 21.96
N LEU A 12 17.55 25.31 21.67
CA LEU A 12 16.18 25.05 21.35
C LEU A 12 16.18 24.26 20.01
N CYS A 13 16.13 22.92 20.09
CA CYS A 13 15.63 22.11 19.00
C CYS A 13 14.14 22.44 18.86
N ALA A 14 13.82 23.48 18.08
CA ALA A 14 12.46 23.63 17.57
C ALA A 14 12.17 22.39 16.73
N PRO A 15 11.09 21.63 17.00
CA PRO A 15 10.61 20.67 16.04
C PRO A 15 10.27 21.47 14.78
N LEU A 16 10.95 21.18 13.69
CA LEU A 16 10.54 21.60 12.36
C LEU A 16 9.26 20.81 12.03
N THR A 17 8.17 21.17 12.70
CA THR A 17 6.83 20.84 12.21
C THR A 17 6.71 21.65 10.93
N GLY A 18 7.04 21.00 9.83
CA GLY A 18 6.78 21.51 8.49
C GLY A 18 5.35 22.01 8.48
N CYS A 19 5.11 23.15 7.88
CA CYS A 19 3.85 23.91 7.84
C CYS A 19 2.69 23.16 7.15
N GLY A 20 2.40 21.90 7.50
CA GLY A 20 1.28 21.13 6.96
C GLY A 20 1.21 21.11 5.41
N LYS A 21 2.37 21.12 4.75
CA LYS A 21 2.50 21.08 3.30
C LYS A 21 3.33 19.89 2.89
N LEU A 22 2.84 19.14 1.94
CA LEU A 22 3.55 18.02 1.34
C LEU A 22 4.66 18.50 0.40
N ASP A 23 5.75 17.75 0.35
CA ASP A 23 6.69 17.80 -0.75
C ASP A 23 6.77 16.44 -1.46
N GLU A 24 7.37 16.42 -2.65
CA GLU A 24 7.44 15.21 -3.46
C GLU A 24 8.25 14.11 -2.78
N GLY A 25 9.31 14.47 -2.06
CA GLY A 25 10.17 13.54 -1.33
C GLY A 25 9.39 12.84 -0.21
N GLU A 26 8.65 13.60 0.60
CA GLU A 26 7.80 13.07 1.67
C GLU A 26 6.72 12.13 1.14
N VAL A 27 6.09 12.48 -0.02
CA VAL A 27 5.09 11.62 -0.65
C VAL A 27 5.72 10.31 -1.14
N ARG A 28 6.90 10.36 -1.76
CA ARG A 28 7.62 9.16 -2.21
C ARG A 28 8.02 8.27 -1.05
N GLU A 29 8.55 8.84 0.02
CA GLU A 29 8.91 8.10 1.24
C GLU A 29 7.67 7.45 1.89
N PHE A 30 6.55 8.16 1.93
CA PHE A 30 5.28 7.61 2.41
C PHE A 30 4.81 6.41 1.57
N VAL A 31 4.90 6.50 0.24
CA VAL A 31 4.54 5.38 -0.66
C VAL A 31 5.52 4.20 -0.48
N ASP A 32 6.82 4.45 -0.31
CA ASP A 32 7.81 3.41 -0.01
C ASP A 32 7.48 2.67 1.29
N HIS A 33 7.05 3.42 2.31
CA HIS A 33 6.60 2.85 3.58
C HIS A 33 5.31 2.01 3.41
N ALA A 34 4.38 2.48 2.59
CA ALA A 34 3.15 1.74 2.28
C ALA A 34 3.44 0.42 1.54
N ASP A 35 4.36 0.43 0.58
CA ASP A 35 4.81 -0.78 -0.11
C ASP A 35 5.45 -1.78 0.86
N GLU A 36 6.26 -1.30 1.79
CA GLU A 36 6.90 -2.14 2.80
C GLU A 36 5.87 -2.76 3.75
N ALA A 37 4.87 -1.99 4.18
CA ALA A 37 3.75 -2.50 4.98
C ALA A 37 2.96 -3.57 4.22
N ALA A 38 2.72 -3.37 2.91
CA ALA A 38 2.06 -4.34 2.05
C ALA A 38 2.89 -5.62 1.90
N ARG A 39 4.21 -5.54 1.68
CA ARG A 39 5.11 -6.70 1.61
C ARG A 39 5.13 -7.50 2.90
N LYS A 40 5.13 -6.84 4.05
CA LYS A 40 5.03 -7.47 5.37
C LYS A 40 3.65 -8.06 5.65
N ARG A 41 2.63 -7.61 4.93
CA ARG A 41 1.23 -8.05 5.10
C ARG A 41 0.70 -7.87 6.53
N PHE A 42 1.21 -6.87 7.22
CA PHE A 42 0.81 -6.56 8.58
C PHE A 42 -0.36 -5.57 8.56
N ALA A 43 -1.57 -6.08 8.74
CA ALA A 43 -2.80 -5.31 8.60
C ALA A 43 -2.86 -4.02 9.45
N PRO A 44 -2.37 -3.97 10.69
CA PRO A 44 -2.36 -2.72 11.47
C PRO A 44 -1.59 -1.59 10.77
N ASP A 45 -0.40 -1.87 10.23
CA ASP A 45 0.41 -0.86 9.53
C ASP A 45 -0.27 -0.42 8.23
N ILE A 46 -0.79 -1.40 7.44
CA ILE A 46 -1.54 -1.11 6.22
C ILE A 46 -2.74 -0.21 6.52
N CYS A 47 -3.48 -0.46 7.60
CA CYS A 47 -4.65 0.31 8.00
C CYS A 47 -4.31 1.68 8.55
N ALA A 48 -3.18 1.82 9.27
CA ALA A 48 -2.75 3.10 9.84
C ALA A 48 -2.47 4.16 8.75
N LEU A 49 -2.06 3.72 7.57
CA LEU A 49 -1.79 4.58 6.42
C LEU A 49 -3.07 5.07 5.70
N ARG A 50 -4.26 4.72 6.16
CA ARG A 50 -5.55 5.08 5.55
C ARG A 50 -6.28 6.10 6.40
N GLY A 51 -6.64 7.23 5.79
CA GLY A 51 -7.43 8.28 6.42
C GLY A 51 -8.79 7.81 6.90
N LYS A 52 -9.43 8.58 7.78
CA LYS A 52 -10.71 8.21 8.43
C LYS A 52 -11.82 7.91 7.42
N ASP A 53 -11.87 8.69 6.34
CA ASP A 53 -12.88 8.59 5.28
C ASP A 53 -12.36 7.90 4.03
N PHE A 54 -11.27 7.13 4.15
CA PHE A 54 -10.66 6.42 3.04
C PHE A 54 -11.66 5.57 2.26
N LYS A 55 -11.55 5.63 0.93
CA LYS A 55 -12.34 4.84 -0.01
C LYS A 55 -11.41 4.16 -1.00
N LEU A 56 -11.69 2.90 -1.27
CA LEU A 56 -11.05 2.12 -2.32
C LEU A 56 -12.09 1.70 -3.33
N HIS A 57 -11.84 1.99 -4.60
CA HIS A 57 -12.58 1.44 -5.73
C HIS A 57 -11.63 0.57 -6.56
N GLN A 58 -12.01 -0.66 -6.86
CA GLN A 58 -11.22 -1.59 -7.65
C GLN A 58 -12.04 -2.17 -8.79
N ARG A 59 -11.46 -2.18 -9.98
CA ARG A 59 -12.01 -2.83 -11.18
C ARG A 59 -11.10 -4.00 -11.57
N PHE A 60 -11.64 -5.19 -11.52
CA PHE A 60 -10.95 -6.42 -11.87
C PHE A 60 -11.31 -6.85 -13.29
N GLN A 61 -10.30 -7.18 -14.09
CA GLN A 61 -10.42 -7.74 -15.41
C GLN A 61 -9.65 -9.07 -15.46
N GLY A 62 -10.37 -10.17 -15.52
CA GLY A 62 -9.78 -11.49 -15.67
C GLY A 62 -9.29 -11.73 -17.09
N ALA A 63 -8.09 -12.25 -17.25
CA ALA A 63 -7.59 -12.75 -18.53
C ALA A 63 -8.04 -14.20 -18.83
N ASP A 64 -8.77 -14.82 -17.91
CA ASP A 64 -9.23 -16.21 -17.96
C ASP A 64 -10.72 -16.26 -17.63
N GLU A 65 -11.49 -17.15 -18.29
CA GLU A 65 -12.93 -17.31 -18.07
C GLU A 65 -13.29 -17.65 -16.61
N ARG A 66 -12.35 -18.22 -15.86
CA ARG A 66 -12.50 -18.51 -14.43
C ARG A 66 -12.48 -17.26 -13.53
N MET A 67 -12.09 -16.13 -14.09
CA MET A 67 -11.93 -14.85 -13.39
C MET A 67 -12.89 -13.82 -14.00
N ALA A 68 -14.14 -13.85 -13.55
CA ALA A 68 -15.13 -12.91 -14.02
C ALA A 68 -14.74 -11.47 -13.69
N PRO A 69 -15.00 -10.49 -14.58
CA PRO A 69 -14.87 -9.09 -14.25
C PRO A 69 -15.67 -8.76 -13.00
N ALA A 70 -15.10 -7.95 -12.12
CA ALA A 70 -15.74 -7.54 -10.87
C ALA A 70 -15.36 -6.11 -10.52
N GLU A 71 -16.25 -5.43 -9.83
CA GLU A 71 -15.98 -4.14 -9.21
C GLU A 71 -16.17 -4.25 -7.70
N LEU A 72 -15.33 -3.59 -6.94
CA LEU A 72 -15.33 -3.64 -5.49
C LEU A 72 -15.15 -2.23 -4.91
N ASP A 73 -16.11 -1.82 -4.10
CA ASP A 73 -16.05 -0.58 -3.32
C ASP A 73 -15.85 -0.90 -1.84
N LEU A 74 -14.77 -0.39 -1.24
CA LEU A 74 -14.49 -0.60 0.16
C LEU A 74 -14.36 0.74 0.89
N SER A 75 -15.07 0.86 2.02
CA SER A 75 -14.75 1.85 3.04
C SER A 75 -13.47 1.46 3.78
N ARG A 76 -12.87 2.39 4.53
CA ARG A 76 -11.72 2.11 5.39
C ARG A 76 -11.93 0.89 6.27
N GLN A 77 -13.10 0.78 6.91
CA GLN A 77 -13.39 -0.35 7.80
C GLN A 77 -13.36 -1.69 7.05
N MET A 78 -14.02 -1.76 5.89
CA MET A 78 -14.05 -2.98 5.07
C MET A 78 -12.66 -3.32 4.55
N PHE A 79 -11.91 -2.31 4.07
CA PHE A 79 -10.53 -2.47 3.63
C PHE A 79 -9.66 -3.08 4.74
N CYS A 80 -9.76 -2.58 5.97
CA CYS A 80 -8.97 -3.10 7.09
C CYS A 80 -9.32 -4.56 7.45
N VAL A 81 -10.58 -4.94 7.29
CA VAL A 81 -11.00 -6.35 7.45
C VAL A 81 -10.36 -7.23 6.38
N GLU A 82 -10.37 -6.79 5.12
CA GLU A 82 -9.73 -7.53 4.01
C GLU A 82 -8.20 -7.60 4.18
N ALA A 83 -7.55 -6.50 4.60
CA ALA A 83 -6.13 -6.50 4.92
C ALA A 83 -5.77 -7.54 6.01
N GLY A 84 -6.66 -7.74 7.00
CA GLY A 84 -6.49 -8.79 8.00
C GLY A 84 -6.52 -10.22 7.43
N LYS A 85 -7.30 -10.45 6.37
CA LYS A 85 -7.30 -11.73 5.64
C LYS A 85 -6.04 -11.89 4.81
N PHE A 86 -5.58 -10.80 4.18
CA PHE A 86 -4.38 -10.76 3.36
C PHE A 86 -3.11 -11.13 4.14
N GLY A 87 -3.04 -10.82 5.42
CA GLY A 87 -1.95 -11.22 6.32
C GLY A 87 -1.70 -12.75 6.39
N ARG A 88 -2.66 -13.56 5.94
CA ARG A 88 -2.56 -15.03 5.91
C ARG A 88 -2.00 -15.58 4.59
N VAL A 89 -1.92 -14.75 3.55
CA VAL A 89 -1.39 -15.15 2.25
C VAL A 89 0.13 -15.38 2.39
N ARG A 90 0.60 -16.56 2.03
CA ARG A 90 2.03 -16.87 1.91
C ARG A 90 2.50 -16.65 0.49
N GLN A 91 3.80 -16.52 0.31
CA GLN A 91 4.42 -16.37 -1.03
C GLN A 91 3.87 -15.17 -1.81
N TYR A 92 3.61 -14.07 -1.12
CA TYR A 92 3.23 -12.80 -1.73
C TYR A 92 4.47 -12.00 -2.14
N GLN A 93 4.44 -11.46 -3.34
CA GLN A 93 5.44 -10.51 -3.84
C GLN A 93 4.75 -9.27 -4.38
N LEU A 94 5.34 -8.11 -4.12
CA LEU A 94 4.93 -6.81 -4.64
C LEU A 94 6.12 -6.12 -5.27
N GLU A 95 5.99 -5.77 -6.53
CA GLU A 95 6.99 -4.99 -7.27
C GLU A 95 6.32 -3.74 -7.83
N ARG A 96 6.76 -2.56 -7.40
CA ARG A 96 6.34 -1.30 -8.02
C ARG A 96 7.17 -1.06 -9.28
N LYS A 97 6.50 -0.82 -10.41
CA LYS A 97 7.09 -0.57 -11.71
C LYS A 97 7.30 0.92 -11.98
N SER A 98 6.34 1.74 -11.56
CA SER A 98 6.38 3.19 -11.74
C SER A 98 5.71 3.91 -10.58
N LEU A 99 6.06 5.18 -10.38
CA LEU A 99 5.42 6.11 -9.46
C LEU A 99 5.54 7.53 -10.00
N GLU A 100 4.40 8.14 -10.31
CA GLU A 100 4.27 9.54 -10.64
C GLU A 100 3.61 10.28 -9.46
N VAL A 101 4.08 11.47 -9.15
CA VAL A 101 3.58 12.31 -8.06
C VAL A 101 3.21 13.67 -8.62
N ASP A 102 1.96 14.10 -8.41
CA ASP A 102 1.46 15.41 -8.76
C ASP A 102 0.95 16.11 -7.51
N LEU A 103 1.70 17.14 -7.07
CA LEU A 103 1.36 17.92 -5.88
C LEU A 103 0.27 18.95 -6.22
N ALA A 104 -0.77 19.02 -5.38
CA ALA A 104 -1.74 20.11 -5.49
C ALA A 104 -1.07 21.48 -5.29
N PRO A 105 -1.58 22.58 -5.91
CA PRO A 105 -0.97 23.91 -5.80
C PRO A 105 -0.84 24.43 -4.37
N ASP A 106 -1.74 24.05 -3.48
CA ASP A 106 -1.69 24.41 -2.06
C ASP A 106 -0.78 23.48 -1.22
N ARG A 107 -0.29 22.39 -1.84
CA ARG A 107 0.57 21.35 -1.24
C ARG A 107 -0.05 20.65 -0.02
N LYS A 108 -1.37 20.64 0.12
CA LYS A 108 -2.08 19.91 1.18
C LYS A 108 -2.43 18.50 0.79
N SER A 109 -2.40 18.22 -0.50
CA SER A 109 -2.65 16.89 -1.07
C SER A 109 -1.73 16.64 -2.25
N ALA A 110 -1.61 15.37 -2.62
CA ALA A 110 -0.95 14.90 -3.82
C ALA A 110 -1.82 13.85 -4.50
N ARG A 111 -1.81 13.82 -5.82
CA ARG A 111 -2.26 12.69 -6.60
C ARG A 111 -1.05 11.85 -6.96
N ILE A 112 -1.14 10.56 -6.80
CA ILE A 112 -0.14 9.64 -7.29
C ILE A 112 -0.77 8.69 -8.31
N THR A 113 0.03 8.30 -9.30
CA THR A 113 -0.27 7.18 -10.21
C THR A 113 0.87 6.19 -10.07
N ALA A 114 0.53 4.94 -9.74
CA ALA A 114 1.52 3.90 -9.56
C ALA A 114 1.12 2.63 -10.32
N GLU A 115 2.13 1.93 -10.83
CA GLU A 115 1.95 0.62 -11.46
C GLU A 115 2.67 -0.43 -10.63
N TYR A 116 1.97 -1.54 -10.37
CA TYR A 116 2.49 -2.66 -9.60
C TYR A 116 2.30 -3.97 -10.31
N VAL A 117 3.16 -4.91 -9.98
CA VAL A 117 2.94 -6.33 -10.23
C VAL A 117 2.91 -7.04 -8.89
N GLU A 118 1.78 -7.68 -8.60
CA GLU A 118 1.62 -8.52 -7.44
C GLU A 118 1.57 -9.99 -7.85
N THR A 119 2.20 -10.84 -7.06
CA THR A 119 2.18 -12.29 -7.30
C THR A 119 1.76 -12.98 -6.01
N LEU A 120 0.72 -13.79 -6.09
CA LEU A 120 0.19 -14.52 -4.95
C LEU A 120 -0.36 -15.90 -5.37
N PRO A 121 -0.43 -16.89 -4.44
CA PRO A 121 -1.06 -18.17 -4.73
C PRO A 121 -2.52 -18.01 -5.13
N TYR A 122 -2.93 -18.73 -6.17
CA TYR A 122 -4.34 -18.84 -6.55
C TYR A 122 -4.92 -20.13 -5.97
N TYR A 123 -6.07 -19.99 -5.30
CA TYR A 123 -6.86 -21.10 -4.80
C TYR A 123 -8.22 -21.08 -5.50
N GLU A 124 -8.58 -22.19 -6.12
CA GLU A 124 -9.91 -22.31 -6.72
C GLU A 124 -10.99 -22.13 -5.66
N PRO A 125 -12.05 -21.32 -5.94
CA PRO A 125 -13.05 -20.91 -4.95
C PRO A 125 -13.69 -22.08 -4.16
N ASP A 126 -13.88 -23.22 -4.79
CA ASP A 126 -14.54 -24.39 -4.20
C ASP A 126 -13.57 -25.40 -3.58
N THR A 127 -12.27 -25.10 -3.58
CA THR A 127 -11.26 -25.96 -3.00
C THR A 127 -10.87 -25.49 -1.60
N GLN A 128 -10.91 -26.38 -0.63
CA GLN A 128 -10.30 -26.13 0.67
C GLN A 128 -8.83 -26.59 0.63
N PRO A 129 -7.85 -25.66 0.58
CA PRO A 129 -6.46 -26.06 0.58
C PRO A 129 -6.14 -26.76 1.91
N ARG A 130 -5.54 -27.96 1.84
CA ARG A 130 -5.13 -28.74 3.02
C ARG A 130 -3.96 -28.09 3.74
N THR A 131 -3.12 -27.42 2.97
CA THR A 131 -1.98 -26.65 3.47
C THR A 131 -1.86 -25.32 2.70
N PRO A 132 -1.17 -24.29 3.22
CA PRO A 132 -0.92 -23.06 2.50
C PRO A 132 -0.16 -23.22 1.18
N ASP A 133 0.51 -24.35 0.98
CA ASP A 133 1.29 -24.67 -0.22
C ASP A 133 0.51 -25.55 -1.22
N ASP A 134 -0.74 -25.90 -0.90
CA ASP A 134 -1.61 -26.72 -1.73
C ASP A 134 -2.33 -25.85 -2.78
N PHE A 135 -1.55 -25.27 -3.69
CA PHE A 135 -2.02 -24.53 -4.84
C PHE A 135 -1.22 -24.93 -6.10
N ARG A 136 -1.82 -24.78 -7.26
CA ARG A 136 -1.26 -25.19 -8.56
C ARG A 136 -0.82 -24.03 -9.41
N GLU A 137 -1.40 -22.87 -9.20
CA GLU A 137 -1.22 -21.67 -10.00
C GLU A 137 -0.93 -20.47 -9.10
N PHE A 138 -0.19 -19.52 -9.65
CA PHE A 138 -0.10 -18.18 -9.10
C PHE A 138 -1.06 -17.25 -9.84
N GLN A 139 -1.61 -16.31 -9.11
CA GLN A 139 -2.29 -15.16 -9.65
C GLN A 139 -1.30 -14.02 -9.76
N ILE A 140 -1.13 -13.49 -10.95
CA ILE A 140 -0.39 -12.26 -11.21
C ILE A 140 -1.42 -11.15 -11.39
N LEU A 141 -1.28 -10.09 -10.61
CA LEU A 141 -2.08 -8.87 -10.70
C LEU A 141 -1.20 -7.77 -11.28
N GLU A 142 -1.56 -7.29 -12.46
CA GLU A 142 -1.03 -6.05 -13.01
C GLU A 142 -1.99 -4.94 -12.54
N VAL A 143 -1.50 -4.10 -11.64
CA VAL A 143 -2.30 -3.07 -10.97
C VAL A 143 -1.84 -1.70 -11.44
N ARG A 144 -2.77 -0.88 -11.88
CA ARG A 144 -2.58 0.56 -12.02
C ARG A 144 -3.49 1.24 -11.03
N ASP A 145 -2.93 1.95 -10.07
CA ASP A 145 -3.69 2.71 -9.11
C ASP A 145 -3.50 4.22 -9.27
N GLU A 146 -4.57 4.96 -9.00
CA GLU A 146 -4.59 6.40 -8.85
C GLU A 146 -5.06 6.71 -7.44
N SER A 147 -4.17 7.26 -6.62
CA SER A 147 -4.47 7.55 -5.21
C SER A 147 -4.38 9.04 -4.91
N VAL A 148 -5.22 9.49 -3.99
CA VAL A 148 -5.11 10.80 -3.37
C VAL A 148 -4.51 10.64 -1.98
N ILE A 149 -3.43 11.38 -1.74
CA ILE A 149 -2.74 11.45 -0.45
C ILE A 149 -2.97 12.84 0.13
N GLY A 150 -3.18 12.92 1.43
CA GLY A 150 -3.37 14.18 2.13
C GLY A 150 -2.85 14.12 3.56
N ILE A 151 -3.02 15.21 4.31
CA ILE A 151 -2.62 15.31 5.70
C ILE A 151 -3.88 15.26 6.57
N GLU A 152 -3.94 14.34 7.52
CA GLU A 152 -4.95 14.23 8.56
C GLU A 152 -4.29 14.19 9.95
N ASP A 153 -4.69 15.07 10.85
CA ASP A 153 -4.16 15.16 12.21
C ASP A 153 -2.63 15.30 12.30
N GLY A 154 -2.00 15.75 11.22
CA GLY A 154 -0.55 15.90 11.11
C GLY A 154 0.17 14.73 10.43
N ASP A 155 -0.51 13.63 10.16
CA ASP A 155 0.03 12.45 9.47
C ASP A 155 -0.34 12.45 7.99
N ILE A 156 0.56 11.91 7.17
CA ILE A 156 0.31 11.66 5.75
C ILE A 156 -0.53 10.38 5.63
N VAL A 157 -1.62 10.43 4.88
CA VAL A 157 -2.52 9.29 4.70
C VAL A 157 -3.04 9.19 3.27
N PHE A 158 -3.39 7.98 2.83
CA PHE A 158 -4.24 7.80 1.65
C PHE A 158 -5.68 8.22 1.98
N GLN A 159 -6.25 9.09 1.18
CA GLN A 159 -7.66 9.53 1.28
C GLN A 159 -8.56 8.71 0.37
N SER A 160 -8.07 8.35 -0.81
CA SER A 160 -8.75 7.44 -1.73
C SER A 160 -7.77 6.72 -2.64
N THR A 161 -8.21 5.58 -3.15
CA THR A 161 -7.51 4.82 -4.20
C THR A 161 -8.54 4.31 -5.20
N ASP A 162 -8.25 4.47 -6.49
CA ASP A 162 -8.97 3.92 -7.62
C ASP A 162 -7.98 3.01 -8.37
N ALA A 163 -8.30 1.73 -8.54
CA ALA A 163 -7.36 0.76 -9.08
C ALA A 163 -7.98 -0.08 -10.20
N ASP A 164 -7.29 -0.13 -11.34
CA ASP A 164 -7.54 -1.08 -12.42
C ASP A 164 -6.62 -2.29 -12.26
N ILE A 165 -7.20 -3.47 -12.17
CA ILE A 165 -6.48 -4.71 -11.87
C ILE A 165 -6.72 -5.72 -12.99
N ARG A 166 -5.67 -6.08 -13.72
CA ARG A 166 -5.68 -7.19 -14.66
C ARG A 166 -5.14 -8.44 -13.99
N GLN A 167 -5.92 -9.51 -14.03
CA GLN A 167 -5.57 -10.78 -13.38
C GLN A 167 -5.18 -11.83 -14.42
N VAL A 168 -4.02 -12.48 -14.20
CA VAL A 168 -3.52 -13.58 -15.04
C VAL A 168 -3.19 -14.77 -14.15
N LEU A 169 -3.58 -15.98 -14.56
CA LEU A 169 -3.17 -17.20 -13.88
C LEU A 169 -1.96 -17.82 -14.59
N VAL A 170 -0.98 -18.24 -13.81
CA VAL A 170 0.22 -18.91 -14.31
C VAL A 170 0.50 -20.18 -13.51
N PRO A 171 0.91 -21.29 -14.16
CA PRO A 171 1.25 -22.51 -13.45
C PRO A 171 2.38 -22.28 -12.43
N LYS A 172 2.28 -22.91 -11.25
CA LYS A 172 3.32 -22.84 -10.21
C LYS A 172 4.71 -23.24 -10.72
N SER A 173 4.76 -24.18 -11.65
CA SER A 173 6.01 -24.64 -12.28
C SER A 173 6.70 -23.61 -13.17
N SER A 174 6.01 -22.54 -13.60
CA SER A 174 6.55 -21.49 -14.47
C SER A 174 7.23 -20.36 -13.70
N LEU A 175 7.04 -20.26 -12.39
CA LEU A 175 7.61 -19.22 -11.55
C LEU A 175 8.58 -19.82 -10.53
N GLN A 176 9.82 -19.29 -10.50
CA GLN A 176 10.77 -19.53 -9.43
C GLN A 176 10.64 -18.39 -8.41
N ILE A 177 9.72 -18.55 -7.45
CA ILE A 177 9.59 -17.57 -6.36
C ILE A 177 10.50 -18.05 -5.23
N PRO A 178 11.51 -17.27 -4.82
CA PRO A 178 12.32 -17.63 -3.66
C PRO A 178 11.43 -17.67 -2.41
N TYR A 179 11.50 -18.74 -1.68
CA TYR A 179 10.85 -18.86 -0.36
C TYR A 179 11.56 -17.91 0.61
N THR A 180 10.87 -16.86 1.05
CA THR A 180 11.34 -15.95 2.10
C THR A 180 10.60 -16.22 3.40
#